data_99adeb332278621f90df7ca5a1ac8317
#
_entry.id   99adeb332278621f90df7ca5a1ac8317
#
_cell.length_a   1.000
_cell.length_b   1.000
_cell.length_c   1.000
_cell.angle_alpha   90.00
_cell.angle_beta   90.00
_cell.angle_gamma   90.00
#
_symmetry.space_group_name_H-M   'P 1'
#
loop_
_entity.id
_entity.type
_entity.pdbx_description
1 polymer ?
#
loop_
_entity_poly.entity_id
_entity_poly.type
_entity_poly.pdbx_seq_one_letter_code
_entity_poly.pdbx_strand_id
1 'polypeptide(L)'
;EHYGLSTKGTGDFMRELSAKYGYSDITQFLVEYVSVHPEVDHQVDEEQRIFGKENDNFVLDAHLGFHFVPDSIRICLICDLEEAARRILDDIERTTEDATNISDSIAASQKRRDTMQKNFMCLYQVDINDHSNFDLVLDTTTLSSVEAFERVSAFIDSRNT
;
A
#
# COMPACT_ATOMS: atom_id res chain seq x y z
N GLU A 1 4.63 -7.94 -14.98
CA GLU A 1 4.93 -8.48 -16.34
C GLU A 1 6.22 -9.31 -16.36
N HIS A 2 7.35 -8.83 -15.77
CA HIS A 2 8.66 -9.49 -15.83
C HIS A 2 8.62 -10.94 -15.28
N TYR A 3 7.98 -11.14 -14.13
CA TYR A 3 7.84 -12.46 -13.49
C TYR A 3 6.50 -13.14 -13.79
N GLY A 4 5.62 -12.56 -14.60
CA GLY A 4 4.28 -13.08 -14.84
C GLY A 4 3.36 -13.07 -13.62
N LEU A 5 3.66 -12.24 -12.61
CA LEU A 5 2.88 -12.13 -11.38
C LEU A 5 1.61 -11.32 -11.60
N SER A 6 0.52 -11.70 -10.96
CA SER A 6 -0.66 -10.86 -10.81
C SER A 6 -0.40 -9.75 -9.78
N THR A 7 -1.07 -8.61 -9.92
CA THR A 7 -0.94 -7.49 -8.99
C THR A 7 -2.29 -7.22 -8.36
N LYS A 8 -2.32 -7.03 -7.03
CA LYS A 8 -3.50 -6.63 -6.29
C LYS A 8 -3.12 -5.63 -5.20
N GLY A 9 -3.89 -4.56 -5.07
CA GLY A 9 -3.69 -3.54 -4.04
C GLY A 9 -4.83 -3.51 -3.02
N THR A 10 -4.60 -2.88 -1.87
CA THR A 10 -5.66 -2.67 -0.86
C THR A 10 -6.89 -1.98 -1.44
N GLY A 11 -6.68 -1.03 -2.38
CA GLY A 11 -7.78 -0.37 -3.08
C GLY A 11 -8.63 -1.30 -3.95
N ASP A 12 -8.07 -2.41 -4.45
CA ASP A 12 -8.81 -3.40 -5.23
C ASP A 12 -9.78 -4.18 -4.33
N PHE A 13 -9.33 -4.60 -3.16
CA PHE A 13 -10.20 -5.24 -2.17
C PHE A 13 -11.33 -4.32 -1.74
N MET A 14 -11.05 -3.04 -1.53
CA MET A 14 -12.08 -2.06 -1.17
C MET A 14 -13.11 -1.87 -2.30
N ARG A 15 -12.68 -1.85 -3.57
CA ARG A 15 -13.59 -1.78 -4.73
C ARG A 15 -14.45 -3.03 -4.87
N GLU A 16 -13.87 -4.21 -4.67
CA GLU A 16 -14.61 -5.48 -4.69
C GLU A 16 -15.67 -5.53 -3.58
N LEU A 17 -15.29 -5.06 -2.38
CA LEU A 17 -16.21 -4.98 -1.26
C LEU A 17 -17.33 -3.98 -1.52
N SER A 18 -17.01 -2.80 -2.06
CA SER A 18 -18.00 -1.79 -2.52
C SER A 18 -19.02 -2.40 -3.46
N ALA A 19 -18.59 -3.13 -4.48
CA ALA A 19 -19.47 -3.80 -5.42
C ALA A 19 -20.34 -4.89 -4.73
N LYS A 20 -19.77 -5.64 -3.77
CA LYS A 20 -20.49 -6.65 -2.97
C LYS A 20 -21.60 -6.04 -2.11
N TYR A 21 -21.41 -4.81 -1.63
CA TYR A 21 -22.42 -4.02 -0.93
C TYR A 21 -23.39 -3.25 -1.86
N GLY A 22 -23.25 -3.41 -3.17
CA GLY A 22 -24.17 -2.83 -4.17
C GLY A 22 -23.85 -1.40 -4.59
N TYR A 23 -22.70 -0.88 -4.23
CA TYR A 23 -22.23 0.45 -4.65
C TYR A 23 -21.46 0.36 -5.96
N SER A 24 -21.78 1.23 -6.91
CA SER A 24 -21.06 1.37 -8.19
C SER A 24 -19.94 2.40 -8.13
N ASP A 25 -19.96 3.27 -7.11
CA ASP A 25 -18.97 4.33 -6.87
C ASP A 25 -18.31 4.11 -5.50
N ILE A 26 -16.98 3.95 -5.53
CA ILE A 26 -16.19 3.75 -4.31
C ILE A 26 -16.24 4.95 -3.37
N THR A 27 -16.31 6.18 -3.91
CA THR A 27 -16.38 7.39 -3.08
C THR A 27 -17.68 7.42 -2.30
N GLN A 28 -18.79 7.08 -2.96
CA GLN A 28 -20.09 6.96 -2.31
C GLN A 28 -20.05 5.88 -1.22
N PHE A 29 -19.48 4.72 -1.49
CA PHE A 29 -19.31 3.64 -0.52
C PHE A 29 -18.53 4.09 0.71
N LEU A 30 -17.38 4.77 0.51
CA LEU A 30 -16.53 5.27 1.60
C LEU A 30 -17.27 6.30 2.48
N VAL A 31 -18.00 7.22 1.85
CA VAL A 31 -18.68 8.31 2.57
C VAL A 31 -19.98 7.83 3.25
N GLU A 32 -20.80 7.04 2.58
CA GLU A 32 -22.11 6.66 3.08
C GLU A 32 -22.10 5.43 3.97
N TYR A 33 -21.21 4.47 3.68
CA TYR A 33 -21.18 3.18 4.38
C TYR A 33 -19.97 3.04 5.30
N VAL A 34 -18.75 3.11 4.78
CA VAL A 34 -17.53 2.85 5.57
C VAL A 34 -17.36 3.83 6.72
N SER A 35 -17.74 5.10 6.54
CA SER A 35 -17.64 6.13 7.59
C SER A 35 -18.41 5.80 8.87
N VAL A 36 -19.45 4.97 8.78
CA VAL A 36 -20.30 4.56 9.90
C VAL A 36 -20.16 3.06 10.23
N HIS A 37 -19.37 2.32 9.46
CA HIS A 37 -19.11 0.89 9.57
C HIS A 37 -17.62 0.59 9.65
N PRO A 38 -16.93 0.88 10.78
CA PRO A 38 -15.48 0.68 10.90
C PRO A 38 -15.06 -0.78 10.77
N GLU A 39 -15.97 -1.74 10.88
CA GLU A 39 -15.73 -3.16 10.64
C GLU A 39 -15.35 -3.48 9.18
N VAL A 40 -15.60 -2.57 8.24
CA VAL A 40 -15.23 -2.73 6.83
C VAL A 40 -13.73 -2.82 6.65
N ASP A 41 -12.96 -2.05 7.41
CA ASP A 41 -11.51 -2.12 7.39
C ASP A 41 -11.02 -3.53 7.78
N HIS A 42 -11.62 -4.13 8.80
CA HIS A 42 -11.33 -5.51 9.17
C HIS A 42 -11.73 -6.54 8.10
N GLN A 43 -12.80 -6.27 7.34
CA GLN A 43 -13.17 -7.15 6.23
C GLN A 43 -12.13 -7.08 5.11
N VAL A 44 -11.63 -5.90 4.77
CA VAL A 44 -10.55 -5.73 3.78
C VAL A 44 -9.27 -6.44 4.23
N ASP A 45 -8.95 -6.36 5.51
CA ASP A 45 -7.78 -7.02 6.08
C ASP A 45 -7.91 -8.56 6.02
N GLU A 46 -9.10 -9.09 6.30
CA GLU A 46 -9.36 -10.53 6.20
C GLU A 46 -9.35 -11.02 4.74
N GLU A 47 -9.89 -10.24 3.80
CA GLU A 47 -9.79 -10.55 2.36
C GLU A 47 -8.32 -10.60 1.89
N GLN A 48 -7.43 -9.76 2.42
CA GLN A 48 -5.99 -9.84 2.14
C GLN A 48 -5.38 -11.14 2.67
N ARG A 49 -5.77 -11.59 3.86
CA ARG A 49 -5.30 -12.86 4.45
C ARG A 49 -5.78 -14.07 3.66
N ILE A 50 -7.04 -14.06 3.27
CA ILE A 50 -7.64 -15.12 2.45
C ILE A 50 -6.93 -15.17 1.10
N PHE A 51 -6.76 -14.01 0.45
CA PHE A 51 -6.08 -13.91 -0.83
C PHE A 51 -4.66 -14.49 -0.77
N GLY A 52 -3.89 -14.15 0.26
CA GLY A 52 -2.53 -14.67 0.44
C GLY A 52 -2.45 -16.16 0.72
N LYS A 53 -3.52 -16.76 1.26
CA LYS A 53 -3.61 -18.23 1.49
C LYS A 53 -4.06 -19.01 0.26
N GLU A 54 -4.88 -18.41 -0.58
CA GLU A 54 -5.53 -19.09 -1.70
C GLU A 54 -4.79 -18.86 -3.03
N ASN A 55 -3.84 -17.94 -3.07
CA ASN A 55 -3.13 -17.57 -4.30
C ASN A 55 -1.61 -17.64 -4.13
N ASP A 56 -0.95 -17.93 -5.24
CA ASP A 56 0.48 -17.87 -5.42
C ASP A 56 0.84 -16.94 -6.58
N ASN A 57 2.11 -16.57 -6.70
CA ASN A 57 2.62 -15.78 -7.83
C ASN A 57 1.92 -14.42 -8.00
N PHE A 58 1.85 -13.64 -6.94
CA PHE A 58 1.27 -12.30 -6.93
C PHE A 58 2.19 -11.25 -6.29
N VAL A 59 1.89 -10.00 -6.57
CA VAL A 59 2.39 -8.82 -5.85
C VAL A 59 1.22 -8.19 -5.12
N LEU A 60 1.35 -8.06 -3.80
CA LEU A 60 0.38 -7.36 -2.96
C LEU A 60 0.91 -5.96 -2.60
N ASP A 61 0.24 -4.92 -3.13
CA ASP A 61 0.51 -3.52 -2.76
C ASP A 61 -0.36 -3.13 -1.56
N ALA A 62 0.22 -3.22 -0.37
CA ALA A 62 -0.48 -2.99 0.89
C ALA A 62 0.45 -2.51 2.00
N HIS A 63 -0.05 -1.62 2.87
CA HIS A 63 0.72 -1.11 4.01
C HIS A 63 1.05 -2.18 5.06
N LEU A 64 0.15 -3.15 5.25
CA LEU A 64 0.31 -4.27 6.18
C LEU A 64 0.41 -5.63 5.49
N GLY A 65 0.76 -5.67 4.21
CA GLY A 65 0.92 -6.93 3.47
C GLY A 65 1.84 -7.92 4.18
N PHE A 66 2.94 -7.45 4.77
CA PHE A 66 3.89 -8.25 5.53
C PHE A 66 3.27 -8.92 6.78
N HIS A 67 2.24 -8.31 7.36
CA HIS A 67 1.53 -8.84 8.52
C HIS A 67 0.46 -9.86 8.13
N PHE A 68 -0.25 -9.60 7.02
CA PHE A 68 -1.35 -10.47 6.56
C PHE A 68 -0.87 -11.65 5.74
N VAL A 69 0.29 -11.52 5.07
CA VAL A 69 0.92 -12.59 4.25
C VAL A 69 2.38 -12.78 4.70
N PRO A 70 2.60 -13.34 5.91
CA PRO A 70 3.93 -13.39 6.53
C PRO A 70 4.96 -14.24 5.78
N ASP A 71 4.50 -15.19 4.97
CA ASP A 71 5.38 -16.08 4.18
C ASP A 71 5.82 -15.45 2.84
N SER A 72 5.43 -14.20 2.57
CA SER A 72 5.82 -13.47 1.37
C SER A 72 7.24 -12.90 1.46
N ILE A 73 7.83 -12.54 0.30
CA ILE A 73 9.00 -11.66 0.25
C ILE A 73 8.53 -10.24 0.54
N ARG A 74 9.00 -9.66 1.65
CA ARG A 74 8.54 -8.38 2.18
C ARG A 74 9.48 -7.26 1.79
N ILE A 75 8.99 -6.36 0.96
CA ILE A 75 9.77 -5.26 0.39
C ILE A 75 9.18 -3.93 0.84
N CYS A 76 9.99 -3.07 1.43
CA CYS A 76 9.64 -1.70 1.78
C CYS A 76 10.38 -0.73 0.86
N LEU A 77 9.62 0.11 0.16
CA LEU A 77 10.17 1.22 -0.61
C LEU A 77 10.02 2.49 0.22
N ILE A 78 11.13 3.17 0.48
CA ILE A 78 11.14 4.46 1.18
C ILE A 78 11.55 5.58 0.22
N CYS A 79 11.10 6.79 0.52
CA CYS A 79 11.43 7.98 -0.25
C CYS A 79 11.46 9.19 0.68
N ASP A 80 12.34 10.14 0.41
CA ASP A 80 12.34 11.44 1.07
C ASP A 80 10.99 12.14 0.89
N LEU A 81 10.54 12.87 1.91
CA LEU A 81 9.20 13.48 1.92
C LEU A 81 9.02 14.55 0.85
N GLU A 82 10.05 15.33 0.56
CA GLU A 82 9.98 16.37 -0.47
C GLU A 82 9.92 15.74 -1.87
N GLU A 83 10.76 14.73 -2.11
CA GLU A 83 10.74 13.99 -3.38
C GLU A 83 9.42 13.21 -3.56
N ALA A 84 8.90 12.60 -2.50
CA ALA A 84 7.60 11.93 -2.54
C ALA A 84 6.47 12.91 -2.87
N ALA A 85 6.47 14.11 -2.24
CA ALA A 85 5.48 15.16 -2.52
C ALA A 85 5.57 15.64 -3.97
N ARG A 86 6.80 15.81 -4.49
CA ARG A 86 7.02 16.19 -5.89
C ARG A 86 6.44 15.14 -6.85
N ARG A 87 6.71 13.85 -6.61
CA ARG A 87 6.17 12.74 -7.42
C ARG A 87 4.65 12.69 -7.38
N ILE A 88 4.05 12.95 -6.22
CA ILE A 88 2.58 12.98 -6.08
C ILE A 88 1.99 14.12 -6.92
N LEU A 89 2.59 15.31 -6.90
CA LEU A 89 2.11 16.46 -7.66
C LEU A 89 2.33 16.32 -9.17
N ASP A 90 3.38 15.60 -9.59
CA ASP A 90 3.67 15.32 -11.00
C ASP A 90 2.76 14.19 -11.55
N ASP A 91 2.11 13.44 -10.71
CA ASP A 91 1.22 12.33 -11.10
C ASP A 91 -0.17 12.86 -11.50
N ILE A 92 -0.36 13.05 -12.80
CA ILE A 92 -1.58 13.59 -13.40
C ILE A 92 -2.82 12.71 -13.12
N GLU A 93 -2.64 11.42 -12.84
CA GLU A 93 -3.73 10.50 -12.54
C GLU A 93 -4.27 10.64 -11.10
N ARG A 94 -3.50 11.26 -10.20
CA ARG A 94 -3.89 11.54 -8.81
C ARG A 94 -4.68 12.84 -8.66
N THR A 95 -5.77 12.99 -9.40
CA THR A 95 -6.62 14.20 -9.37
C THR A 95 -7.43 14.39 -8.09
N THR A 96 -7.33 13.49 -7.11
CA THR A 96 -8.16 13.48 -5.90
C THR A 96 -7.46 14.03 -4.65
N GLU A 97 -6.20 14.47 -4.73
CA GLU A 97 -5.53 15.10 -3.59
C GLU A 97 -5.69 16.62 -3.66
N ASP A 98 -6.24 17.22 -2.60
CA ASP A 98 -6.46 18.69 -2.45
C ASP A 98 -5.14 19.50 -2.32
N ALA A 99 -3.99 18.82 -2.47
CA ALA A 99 -2.68 19.42 -2.33
C ALA A 99 -2.32 20.23 -3.59
N THR A 100 -2.19 21.54 -3.44
CA THR A 100 -1.87 22.47 -4.54
C THR A 100 -0.39 22.83 -4.61
N ASN A 101 0.40 22.43 -3.61
CA ASN A 101 1.83 22.69 -3.53
C ASN A 101 2.56 21.61 -2.70
N ILE A 102 3.89 21.60 -2.76
CA ILE A 102 4.76 20.62 -2.09
C ILE A 102 4.52 20.59 -0.57
N SER A 103 4.40 21.76 0.08
CA SER A 103 4.21 21.84 1.54
C SER A 103 2.91 21.19 1.99
N ASP A 104 1.81 21.41 1.25
CA ASP A 104 0.51 20.83 1.56
C ASP A 104 0.53 19.31 1.31
N SER A 105 1.19 18.86 0.25
CA SER A 105 1.36 17.44 -0.07
C SER A 105 2.18 16.71 1.01
N ILE A 106 3.26 17.31 1.50
CA ILE A 106 4.05 16.77 2.63
C ILE A 106 3.17 16.65 3.88
N ALA A 107 2.45 17.72 4.24
CA ALA A 107 1.62 17.75 5.43
C ALA A 107 0.49 16.70 5.36
N ALA A 108 -0.15 16.56 4.21
CA ALA A 108 -1.20 15.56 3.98
C ALA A 108 -0.65 14.13 4.08
N SER A 109 0.50 13.87 3.45
CA SER A 109 1.17 12.56 3.47
C SER A 109 1.60 12.18 4.89
N GLN A 110 2.19 13.12 5.64
CA GLN A 110 2.60 12.90 7.02
C GLN A 110 1.39 12.60 7.91
N LYS A 111 0.33 13.41 7.82
CA LYS A 111 -0.90 13.20 8.58
C LYS A 111 -1.52 11.83 8.31
N ARG A 112 -1.55 11.42 7.04
CA ARG A 112 -2.06 10.10 6.64
C ARG A 112 -1.22 8.98 7.26
N ARG A 113 0.12 9.07 7.17
CA ARG A 113 1.05 8.09 7.74
C ARG A 113 0.89 7.98 9.26
N ASP A 114 0.82 9.12 9.98
CA ASP A 114 0.65 9.14 11.44
C ASP A 114 -0.69 8.52 11.87
N THR A 115 -1.74 8.77 11.09
CA THR A 115 -3.07 8.19 11.35
C THR A 115 -3.04 6.68 11.14
N MET A 116 -2.46 6.20 10.03
CA MET A 116 -2.31 4.76 9.78
C MET A 116 -1.48 4.08 10.87
N GLN A 117 -0.34 4.67 11.26
CA GLN A 117 0.50 4.14 12.33
C GLN A 117 -0.27 3.96 13.63
N LYS A 118 -1.05 4.97 14.04
CA LYS A 118 -1.90 4.89 15.25
C LYS A 118 -2.93 3.79 15.16
N ASN A 119 -3.61 3.70 14.01
CA ASN A 119 -4.64 2.69 13.80
C ASN A 119 -4.04 1.27 13.83
N PHE A 120 -2.95 1.03 13.11
CA PHE A 120 -2.32 -0.29 13.06
C PHE A 120 -1.67 -0.70 14.38
N MET A 121 -1.11 0.26 15.12
CA MET A 121 -0.63 -0.01 16.47
C MET A 121 -1.79 -0.38 17.41
N CYS A 122 -2.93 0.30 17.31
CA CYS A 122 -4.12 0.02 18.12
C CYS A 122 -4.74 -1.34 17.79
N LEU A 123 -4.90 -1.65 16.51
CA LEU A 123 -5.62 -2.85 16.04
C LEU A 123 -4.76 -4.11 16.09
N TYR A 124 -3.50 -4.01 15.69
CA TYR A 124 -2.62 -5.16 15.44
C TYR A 124 -1.34 -5.15 16.27
N GLN A 125 -1.06 -4.06 17.01
CA GLN A 125 0.19 -3.83 17.73
C GLN A 125 1.42 -3.89 16.79
N VAL A 126 1.25 -3.41 15.56
CA VAL A 126 2.27 -3.40 14.51
C VAL A 126 2.77 -1.98 14.28
N ASP A 127 4.09 -1.82 14.33
CA ASP A 127 4.79 -0.60 13.91
C ASP A 127 5.15 -0.69 12.42
N ILE A 128 4.47 0.10 11.58
CA ILE A 128 4.76 0.16 10.15
C ILE A 128 6.09 0.84 9.81
N ASN A 129 6.70 1.51 10.79
CA ASN A 129 8.00 2.15 10.61
C ASN A 129 9.17 1.25 11.05
N ASP A 130 8.88 0.09 11.63
CA ASP A 130 9.91 -0.88 11.99
C ASP A 130 10.40 -1.63 10.73
N HIS A 131 11.54 -1.21 10.24
CA HIS A 131 12.16 -1.78 9.06
C HIS A 131 12.60 -3.24 9.24
N SER A 132 12.68 -3.75 10.46
CA SER A 132 12.99 -5.17 10.73
C SER A 132 11.88 -6.13 10.24
N ASN A 133 10.69 -5.61 9.96
CA ASN A 133 9.59 -6.37 9.39
C ASN A 133 9.82 -6.75 7.91
N PHE A 134 10.83 -6.17 7.24
CA PHE A 134 11.02 -6.32 5.80
C PHE A 134 12.32 -7.05 5.47
N ASP A 135 12.28 -7.83 4.40
CA ASP A 135 13.43 -8.55 3.86
C ASP A 135 14.33 -7.64 3.00
N LEU A 136 13.74 -6.61 2.40
CA LEU A 136 14.43 -5.54 1.68
C LEU A 136 13.81 -4.19 2.04
N VAL A 137 14.65 -3.23 2.43
CA VAL A 137 14.28 -1.80 2.52
C VAL A 137 15.09 -1.05 1.47
N LEU A 138 14.41 -0.47 0.51
CA LEU A 138 15.05 0.23 -0.62
C LEU A 138 14.68 1.71 -0.60
N ASP A 139 15.69 2.57 -0.44
CA ASP A 139 15.54 4.01 -0.63
C ASP A 139 15.49 4.33 -2.13
N THR A 140 14.35 4.87 -2.55
CA THR A 140 14.06 5.22 -3.94
C THR A 140 14.18 6.70 -4.23
N THR A 141 14.63 7.53 -3.27
CA THR A 141 14.67 9.00 -3.37
C THR A 141 15.35 9.47 -4.66
N THR A 142 16.50 8.88 -5.00
CA THR A 142 17.28 9.25 -6.19
C THR A 142 17.14 8.29 -7.36
N LEU A 143 16.28 7.28 -7.23
CA LEU A 143 16.12 6.25 -8.24
C LEU A 143 14.96 6.55 -9.17
N SER A 144 15.16 6.24 -10.45
CA SER A 144 14.07 6.09 -11.40
C SER A 144 13.28 4.80 -11.10
N SER A 145 12.08 4.69 -11.65
CA SER A 145 11.27 3.47 -11.54
C SER A 145 11.98 2.24 -12.12
N VAL A 146 12.77 2.42 -13.18
CA VAL A 146 13.56 1.34 -13.80
C VAL A 146 14.66 0.87 -12.87
N GLU A 147 15.45 1.79 -12.30
CA GLU A 147 16.53 1.44 -11.36
C GLU A 147 16.00 0.80 -10.08
N ALA A 148 14.86 1.28 -9.55
CA ALA A 148 14.20 0.66 -8.41
C ALA A 148 13.75 -0.77 -8.74
N PHE A 149 13.15 -0.97 -9.91
CA PHE A 149 12.75 -2.29 -10.40
C PHE A 149 13.95 -3.24 -10.54
N GLU A 150 15.05 -2.79 -11.14
CA GLU A 150 16.27 -3.61 -11.30
C GLU A 150 16.83 -4.06 -9.94
N ARG A 151 16.85 -3.17 -8.94
CA ARG A 151 17.33 -3.52 -7.58
C ARG A 151 16.43 -4.51 -6.87
N VAL A 152 15.11 -4.32 -6.97
CA VAL A 152 14.11 -5.25 -6.41
C VAL A 152 14.22 -6.61 -7.10
N SER A 153 14.32 -6.64 -8.42
CA SER A 153 14.45 -7.88 -9.19
C SER A 153 15.72 -8.64 -8.84
N ALA A 154 16.88 -7.95 -8.77
CA ALA A 154 18.12 -8.57 -8.36
C ALA A 154 18.06 -9.19 -6.96
N PHE A 155 17.34 -8.54 -6.03
CA PHE A 155 17.10 -9.09 -4.69
C PHE A 155 16.23 -10.36 -4.74
N ILE A 156 15.12 -10.34 -5.47
CA ILE A 156 14.23 -11.50 -5.64
C ILE A 156 14.98 -12.68 -6.27
N ASP A 157 15.74 -12.43 -7.34
CA ASP A 157 16.49 -13.46 -8.04
C ASP A 157 17.55 -14.12 -7.15
N SER A 158 18.17 -13.33 -6.26
CA SER A 158 19.15 -13.85 -5.29
C SER A 158 18.56 -14.80 -4.24
N ARG A 159 17.26 -14.77 -4.05
CA ARG A 159 16.54 -15.66 -3.10
C ARG A 159 16.04 -16.95 -3.74
N ASN A 160 15.96 -16.98 -5.05
CA ASN A 160 15.51 -18.14 -5.82
C ASN A 160 16.67 -19.05 -6.24
N THR A 161 17.90 -18.72 -5.82
CA THR A 161 19.13 -19.49 -6.07
C THR A 161 19.52 -20.27 -4.82
#